data_b249b64234ff28b3e0f48e2bee17dd5d
#
_entry.id   b249b64234ff28b3e0f48e2bee17dd5d
#
_cell.length_a   1.000
_cell.length_b   1.000
_cell.length_c   1.000
_cell.angle_alpha   90.00
_cell.angle_beta   90.00
_cell.angle_gamma   90.00
#
_symmetry.space_group_name_H-M   'P 1'
#
loop_
_entity.id
_entity.type
_entity.pdbx_description
1 polymer ?
#
loop_
_entity_poly.entity_id
_entity_poly.type
_entity_poly.pdbx_seq_one_letter_code
_entity_poly.pdbx_strand_id
1 'polypeptide(L)'
;MQQPTFLDLFCGCGGFSLGMEHAGFCCLAAVDLNEEAVSTYKANFSKETIVLCKDLAKFSPDKLAAKLGANTVDVIVGGPPCQGFSNVRQVDAANHGRRVRRDKRRYLFRVFLDYVAVFRPRAFVMENVLGIQSAAKGKFLTLVQAEARRLGYRVQAQVEEAWKLGVPQTRRRQLFIGVRNDISGYFPGELRPASRAKGSIEVNLWDAIGDLPPLAAGAGLEESDYDLARRVAHVAARGESAQRYLKNVIEIEHPRKLTAHRARPHNEFDLRDFARLREGEHSGEAEARGEKMEFPYKRTCFADRYKRQHRDRLCSTIVAHLSKDGLGFIHPTQNRSLTPREAARIQSFPDWFQFPVPRTHQFRLIGNAVPPLVAEAVGEELRSFLDASVAVRSRTQRQTGAQSDEGLIPQSRVEAARDLQQIAGFDRRQLRLCERSDFLRGWFALFYLFPGLHPDNARDHGDTIEVWSREQLALPGLEEFAVRRYARSGWPVALEFLGHEAWRRMKCGDLEISEFYCDAAQAAGMRLRVRSHIRTEPTFR
;
A
#
# COMPACT_ATOMS: atom_id res chain seq x y z
N MET A 1 24.52 -13.85 -3.40
CA MET A 1 23.36 -14.01 -2.48
C MET A 1 22.21 -14.56 -3.30
N GLN A 2 21.41 -15.47 -2.76
CA GLN A 2 20.24 -16.03 -3.43
C GLN A 2 19.21 -14.90 -3.63
N GLN A 3 18.55 -14.89 -4.77
CA GLN A 3 17.50 -13.92 -5.07
C GLN A 3 16.33 -14.09 -4.09
N PRO A 4 15.86 -13.04 -3.40
CA PRO A 4 14.74 -13.17 -2.47
C PRO A 4 13.45 -13.51 -3.22
N THR A 5 12.60 -14.29 -2.56
CA THR A 5 11.41 -14.87 -3.15
C THR A 5 10.12 -14.18 -2.68
N PHE A 6 9.07 -14.22 -3.51
CA PHE A 6 7.76 -13.70 -3.09
C PHE A 6 6.57 -14.50 -3.62
N LEU A 7 5.42 -14.31 -2.97
CA LEU A 7 4.11 -14.73 -3.44
C LEU A 7 3.27 -13.49 -3.78
N ASP A 8 2.49 -13.54 -4.87
CA ASP A 8 1.52 -12.50 -5.21
C ASP A 8 0.09 -13.05 -5.07
N LEU A 9 -0.60 -12.62 -4.03
CA LEU A 9 -1.97 -13.03 -3.71
C LEU A 9 -2.96 -11.96 -4.22
N PHE A 10 -4.02 -12.41 -4.89
CA PHE A 10 -4.92 -11.50 -5.63
C PHE A 10 -4.16 -10.73 -6.71
N CYS A 11 -3.32 -11.43 -7.46
CA CYS A 11 -2.29 -10.86 -8.31
C CYS A 11 -2.82 -10.03 -9.49
N GLY A 12 -4.09 -10.17 -9.86
CA GLY A 12 -4.63 -9.51 -11.04
C GLY A 12 -3.83 -9.86 -12.30
N CYS A 13 -3.51 -8.87 -13.13
CA CYS A 13 -2.65 -9.08 -14.29
C CYS A 13 -1.14 -9.05 -13.98
N GLY A 14 -0.74 -8.90 -12.71
CA GLY A 14 0.67 -8.96 -12.32
C GLY A 14 1.38 -7.60 -12.21
N GLY A 15 0.66 -6.49 -12.04
CA GLY A 15 1.32 -5.19 -11.88
C GLY A 15 2.20 -5.11 -10.63
N PHE A 16 1.80 -5.76 -9.53
CA PHE A 16 2.64 -5.87 -8.34
C PHE A 16 3.85 -6.77 -8.60
N SER A 17 3.62 -7.95 -9.17
CA SER A 17 4.71 -8.88 -9.51
C SER A 17 5.75 -8.25 -10.42
N LEU A 18 5.34 -7.49 -11.45
CA LEU A 18 6.27 -6.84 -12.36
C LEU A 18 7.22 -5.87 -11.63
N GLY A 19 6.70 -5.04 -10.75
CA GLY A 19 7.54 -4.14 -9.96
C GLY A 19 8.46 -4.88 -8.99
N MET A 20 7.99 -5.94 -8.34
CA MET A 20 8.81 -6.76 -7.45
C MET A 20 9.94 -7.47 -8.21
N GLU A 21 9.68 -8.00 -9.41
CA GLU A 21 10.71 -8.61 -10.26
C GLU A 21 11.75 -7.57 -10.73
N HIS A 22 11.33 -6.35 -11.09
CA HIS A 22 12.25 -5.25 -11.39
C HIS A 22 13.12 -4.88 -10.19
N ALA A 23 12.60 -4.98 -8.97
CA ALA A 23 13.38 -4.80 -7.74
C ALA A 23 14.28 -6.01 -7.39
N GLY A 24 14.29 -7.04 -8.24
CA GLY A 24 15.17 -8.20 -8.13
C GLY A 24 14.64 -9.30 -7.21
N PHE A 25 13.33 -9.41 -7.00
CA PHE A 25 12.69 -10.55 -6.35
C PHE A 25 12.27 -11.61 -7.38
N CYS A 26 12.15 -12.86 -6.95
CA CYS A 26 11.66 -13.98 -7.75
C CYS A 26 10.25 -14.39 -7.31
N CYS A 27 9.29 -14.40 -8.23
CA CYS A 27 7.93 -14.85 -7.95
C CYS A 27 7.85 -16.38 -7.93
N LEU A 28 7.50 -16.97 -6.79
CA LEU A 28 7.27 -18.41 -6.69
C LEU A 28 5.87 -18.79 -7.12
N ALA A 29 4.87 -18.03 -6.71
CA ALA A 29 3.50 -18.25 -7.14
C ALA A 29 2.68 -16.96 -7.16
N ALA A 30 1.74 -16.91 -8.11
CA ALA A 30 0.74 -15.88 -8.27
C ALA A 30 -0.66 -16.50 -8.33
N VAL A 31 -1.61 -15.95 -7.57
CA VAL A 31 -2.96 -16.52 -7.44
C VAL A 31 -4.01 -15.43 -7.63
N ASP A 32 -4.95 -15.68 -8.53
CA ASP A 32 -6.15 -14.84 -8.69
C ASP A 32 -7.37 -15.71 -8.99
N LEU A 33 -8.57 -15.22 -8.71
CA LEU A 33 -9.83 -15.89 -9.03
C LEU A 33 -10.23 -15.71 -10.51
N ASN A 34 -9.76 -14.62 -11.14
CA ASN A 34 -10.21 -14.19 -12.45
C ASN A 34 -9.37 -14.85 -13.57
N GLU A 35 -10.02 -15.60 -14.45
CA GLU A 35 -9.35 -16.32 -15.54
C GLU A 35 -8.61 -15.40 -16.51
N GLU A 36 -9.17 -14.24 -16.84
CA GLU A 36 -8.54 -13.26 -17.73
C GLU A 36 -7.31 -12.62 -17.08
N ALA A 37 -7.32 -12.45 -15.75
CA ALA A 37 -6.16 -12.01 -15.00
C ALA A 37 -5.04 -13.05 -15.06
N VAL A 38 -5.36 -14.29 -14.77
CA VAL A 38 -4.42 -15.42 -14.83
C VAL A 38 -3.87 -15.63 -16.24
N SER A 39 -4.72 -15.53 -17.28
CA SER A 39 -4.29 -15.62 -18.68
C SER A 39 -3.31 -14.51 -19.04
N THR A 40 -3.64 -13.27 -18.64
CA THR A 40 -2.75 -12.11 -18.85
C THR A 40 -1.44 -12.27 -18.09
N TYR A 41 -1.49 -12.73 -16.83
CA TYR A 41 -0.28 -12.99 -16.04
C TYR A 41 0.64 -13.99 -16.75
N LYS A 42 0.11 -15.14 -17.15
CA LYS A 42 0.87 -16.21 -17.85
C LYS A 42 1.50 -15.76 -19.17
N ALA A 43 0.91 -14.78 -19.85
CA ALA A 43 1.45 -14.26 -21.10
C ALA A 43 2.69 -13.37 -20.91
N ASN A 44 2.91 -12.84 -19.69
CA ASN A 44 3.94 -11.84 -19.43
C ASN A 44 5.05 -12.28 -18.48
N PHE A 45 4.84 -13.35 -17.70
CA PHE A 45 5.77 -13.79 -16.66
C PHE A 45 6.38 -15.16 -16.97
N SER A 46 7.45 -15.49 -16.25
CA SER A 46 8.17 -16.75 -16.40
C SER A 46 7.25 -17.96 -16.23
N LYS A 47 7.50 -19.01 -17.03
CA LYS A 47 6.82 -20.30 -16.91
C LYS A 47 7.18 -21.05 -15.61
N GLU A 48 8.24 -20.64 -14.94
CA GLU A 48 8.65 -21.22 -13.65
C GLU A 48 7.75 -20.76 -12.51
N THR A 49 7.11 -19.59 -12.64
CA THR A 49 6.13 -19.11 -11.66
C THR A 49 4.88 -19.97 -11.67
N ILE A 50 4.46 -20.48 -10.51
CA ILE A 50 3.22 -21.24 -10.36
C ILE A 50 2.03 -20.28 -10.39
N VAL A 51 1.34 -20.19 -11.53
CA VAL A 51 0.18 -19.28 -11.69
C VAL A 51 -1.13 -20.07 -11.58
N LEU A 52 -1.95 -19.73 -10.57
CA LEU A 52 -3.17 -20.47 -10.23
C LEU A 52 -4.42 -19.61 -10.38
N CYS A 53 -5.43 -20.14 -11.08
CA CYS A 53 -6.79 -19.60 -11.08
C CYS A 53 -7.57 -20.23 -9.92
N LYS A 54 -7.58 -19.59 -8.74
CA LYS A 54 -8.21 -20.13 -7.52
C LYS A 54 -8.84 -19.04 -6.68
N ASP A 55 -9.97 -19.38 -6.05
CA ASP A 55 -10.55 -18.59 -4.97
C ASP A 55 -9.73 -18.80 -3.68
N LEU A 56 -8.93 -17.80 -3.31
CA LEU A 56 -8.09 -17.85 -2.12
C LEU A 56 -8.87 -18.09 -0.83
N ALA A 57 -10.15 -17.70 -0.77
CA ALA A 57 -11.00 -18.00 0.40
C ALA A 57 -11.36 -19.50 0.53
N LYS A 58 -11.16 -20.28 -0.54
CA LYS A 58 -11.44 -21.73 -0.56
C LYS A 58 -10.18 -22.57 -0.78
N PHE A 59 -9.11 -21.97 -1.26
CA PHE A 59 -7.83 -22.61 -1.50
C PHE A 59 -6.91 -22.33 -0.33
N SER A 60 -6.69 -23.35 0.54
CA SER A 60 -5.92 -23.14 1.77
C SER A 60 -4.44 -22.85 1.52
N PRO A 61 -3.77 -22.09 2.39
CA PRO A 61 -2.32 -21.84 2.33
C PRO A 61 -1.49 -23.13 2.28
N ASP A 62 -1.89 -24.17 3.03
CA ASP A 62 -1.19 -25.47 3.06
C ASP A 62 -1.19 -26.15 1.69
N LYS A 63 -2.29 -26.02 0.91
CA LYS A 63 -2.34 -26.54 -0.45
C LYS A 63 -1.38 -25.82 -1.39
N LEU A 64 -1.17 -24.52 -1.17
CA LEU A 64 -0.17 -23.76 -1.92
C LEU A 64 1.24 -24.19 -1.50
N ALA A 65 1.50 -24.30 -0.21
CA ALA A 65 2.78 -24.77 0.32
C ALA A 65 3.15 -26.17 -0.22
N ALA A 66 2.19 -27.09 -0.25
CA ALA A 66 2.40 -28.44 -0.84
C ALA A 66 2.73 -28.37 -2.34
N LYS A 67 2.11 -27.46 -3.11
CA LYS A 67 2.43 -27.28 -4.54
C LYS A 67 3.82 -26.66 -4.77
N LEU A 68 4.25 -25.77 -3.88
CA LEU A 68 5.58 -25.15 -3.94
C LEU A 68 6.69 -26.09 -3.47
N GLY A 69 6.36 -27.15 -2.73
CA GLY A 69 7.35 -27.96 -2.03
C GLY A 69 8.11 -27.19 -0.94
N ALA A 70 7.60 -26.04 -0.53
CA ALA A 70 8.17 -25.15 0.47
C ALA A 70 7.09 -24.39 1.24
N ASN A 71 7.32 -24.16 2.51
CA ASN A 71 6.44 -23.40 3.40
C ASN A 71 7.06 -22.08 3.88
N THR A 72 8.12 -21.62 3.23
CA THR A 72 8.80 -20.36 3.53
C THR A 72 8.96 -19.52 2.27
N VAL A 73 8.81 -18.22 2.40
CA VAL A 73 9.01 -17.22 1.37
C VAL A 73 9.48 -15.93 2.02
N ASP A 74 10.27 -15.11 1.32
CA ASP A 74 10.78 -13.87 1.91
C ASP A 74 9.70 -12.80 2.04
N VAL A 75 8.86 -12.65 1.02
CA VAL A 75 7.83 -11.61 0.99
C VAL A 75 6.49 -12.16 0.48
N ILE A 76 5.38 -11.67 1.02
CA ILE A 76 4.05 -11.85 0.43
C ILE A 76 3.52 -10.47 0.04
N VAL A 77 3.10 -10.32 -1.20
CA VAL A 77 2.44 -9.11 -1.69
C VAL A 77 1.01 -9.43 -2.13
N GLY A 78 0.15 -8.40 -2.21
CA GLY A 78 -1.17 -8.57 -2.80
C GLY A 78 -2.14 -7.44 -2.55
N GLY A 79 -3.20 -7.42 -3.35
CA GLY A 79 -4.29 -6.44 -3.28
C GLY A 79 -5.64 -7.12 -3.06
N PRO A 80 -6.01 -7.55 -1.83
CA PRO A 80 -7.31 -8.17 -1.61
C PRO A 80 -8.45 -7.22 -2.01
N PRO A 81 -9.50 -7.74 -2.71
CA PRO A 81 -10.56 -6.92 -3.27
C PRO A 81 -11.24 -5.99 -2.26
N CYS A 82 -11.32 -4.71 -2.64
CA CYS A 82 -11.86 -3.62 -1.83
C CYS A 82 -13.31 -3.27 -2.16
N GLN A 83 -14.06 -4.11 -2.85
CA GLN A 83 -15.37 -3.77 -3.43
C GLN A 83 -16.42 -3.28 -2.41
N GLY A 84 -16.20 -3.46 -1.12
CA GLY A 84 -16.99 -2.88 -0.03
C GLY A 84 -16.51 -1.52 0.48
N PHE A 85 -15.38 -1.00 0.00
CA PHE A 85 -14.76 0.25 0.46
C PHE A 85 -14.69 1.35 -0.61
N SER A 86 -15.01 1.05 -1.87
CA SER A 86 -14.92 2.01 -2.98
C SER A 86 -16.00 3.08 -2.90
N ASN A 87 -15.60 4.36 -2.92
CA ASN A 87 -16.49 5.53 -2.92
C ASN A 87 -17.41 5.60 -4.16
N VAL A 88 -16.99 5.02 -5.28
CA VAL A 88 -17.79 4.99 -6.53
C VAL A 88 -19.15 4.30 -6.35
N ARG A 89 -19.31 3.44 -5.33
CA ARG A 89 -20.57 2.78 -5.01
C ARG A 89 -21.38 3.46 -3.90
N GLN A 90 -20.85 4.49 -3.25
CA GLN A 90 -21.57 5.20 -2.18
C GLN A 90 -22.62 6.16 -2.71
N VAL A 91 -22.49 6.61 -3.96
CA VAL A 91 -23.47 7.54 -4.60
C VAL A 91 -24.81 6.85 -4.88
N ASP A 92 -24.85 5.52 -5.00
CA ASP A 92 -26.10 4.74 -5.12
C ASP A 92 -26.75 4.42 -3.75
N ALA A 93 -26.51 5.22 -2.73
CA ALA A 93 -26.77 4.92 -1.32
C ALA A 93 -28.24 4.67 -0.95
N ALA A 94 -29.22 5.14 -1.71
CA ALA A 94 -30.64 5.01 -1.36
C ALA A 94 -31.16 3.55 -1.34
N ASN A 95 -30.58 2.66 -2.18
CA ASN A 95 -31.03 1.25 -2.25
C ASN A 95 -29.95 0.20 -1.90
N HIS A 96 -28.68 0.56 -1.71
CA HIS A 96 -27.58 -0.38 -1.61
C HIS A 96 -26.90 -0.45 -0.23
N GLY A 97 -27.19 0.45 0.70
CA GLY A 97 -26.53 0.55 2.01
C GLY A 97 -26.54 -0.75 2.83
N ARG A 98 -27.62 -1.55 2.74
CA ARG A 98 -27.72 -2.86 3.43
C ARG A 98 -26.88 -3.94 2.76
N ARG A 99 -26.75 -3.96 1.42
CA ARG A 99 -25.93 -4.95 0.67
C ARG A 99 -24.44 -4.73 0.91
N VAL A 100 -24.00 -3.45 0.97
CA VAL A 100 -22.61 -3.09 1.21
C VAL A 100 -22.14 -3.52 2.62
N ARG A 101 -23.00 -3.43 3.64
CA ARG A 101 -22.66 -3.86 5.01
C ARG A 101 -22.47 -5.37 5.16
N ARG A 102 -23.07 -6.20 4.31
CA ARG A 102 -23.01 -7.67 4.35
C ARG A 102 -22.02 -8.28 3.35
N ASP A 103 -21.25 -7.46 2.62
CA ASP A 103 -20.30 -7.96 1.62
C ASP A 103 -19.11 -8.64 2.28
N LYS A 104 -19.08 -9.98 2.21
CA LYS A 104 -18.00 -10.82 2.77
C LYS A 104 -16.61 -10.49 2.22
N ARG A 105 -16.53 -9.84 1.04
CA ARG A 105 -15.25 -9.44 0.41
C ARG A 105 -14.50 -8.39 1.21
N ARG A 106 -15.14 -7.70 2.13
CA ARG A 106 -14.49 -6.78 3.08
C ARG A 106 -13.49 -7.47 4.00
N TYR A 107 -13.63 -8.77 4.19
CA TYR A 107 -12.79 -9.56 5.09
C TYR A 107 -11.74 -10.40 4.35
N LEU A 108 -11.55 -10.19 3.02
CA LEU A 108 -10.52 -10.91 2.26
C LEU A 108 -9.09 -10.54 2.68
N PHE A 109 -8.89 -9.44 3.40
CA PHE A 109 -7.62 -9.18 4.07
C PHE A 109 -7.25 -10.27 5.10
N ARG A 110 -8.24 -10.92 5.74
CA ARG A 110 -8.00 -12.08 6.63
C ARG A 110 -7.45 -13.26 5.87
N VAL A 111 -8.04 -13.54 4.72
CA VAL A 111 -7.52 -14.58 3.82
C VAL A 111 -6.08 -14.31 3.44
N PHE A 112 -5.71 -13.05 3.15
CA PHE A 112 -4.31 -12.68 2.92
C PHE A 112 -3.43 -12.97 4.16
N LEU A 113 -3.91 -12.62 5.35
CA LEU A 113 -3.19 -12.85 6.60
C LEU A 113 -3.09 -14.34 6.97
N ASP A 114 -4.04 -15.19 6.56
CA ASP A 114 -3.95 -16.65 6.72
C ASP A 114 -2.73 -17.21 5.97
N TYR A 115 -2.43 -16.69 4.77
CA TYR A 115 -1.21 -17.04 4.03
C TYR A 115 0.04 -16.51 4.73
N VAL A 116 -0.01 -15.28 5.26
CA VAL A 116 1.09 -14.73 6.08
C VAL A 116 1.36 -15.60 7.30
N ALA A 117 0.32 -16.13 7.95
CA ALA A 117 0.45 -17.02 9.11
C ALA A 117 1.18 -18.33 8.79
N VAL A 118 0.87 -18.96 7.66
CA VAL A 118 1.45 -20.26 7.25
C VAL A 118 2.86 -20.08 6.69
N PHE A 119 3.06 -19.16 5.76
CA PHE A 119 4.35 -18.97 5.09
C PHE A 119 5.37 -18.18 5.90
N ARG A 120 4.93 -17.47 6.95
CA ARG A 120 5.81 -16.72 7.86
C ARG A 120 6.85 -15.85 7.14
N PRO A 121 6.47 -15.04 6.12
CA PRO A 121 7.42 -14.24 5.37
C PRO A 121 8.21 -13.28 6.28
N ARG A 122 9.37 -12.81 5.81
CA ARG A 122 10.14 -11.77 6.49
C ARG A 122 9.41 -10.43 6.48
N ALA A 123 8.69 -10.16 5.39
CA ALA A 123 7.81 -8.99 5.26
C ALA A 123 6.58 -9.32 4.40
N PHE A 124 5.53 -8.52 4.53
CA PHE A 124 4.41 -8.53 3.61
C PHE A 124 4.00 -7.11 3.21
N VAL A 125 3.40 -6.98 2.03
CA VAL A 125 2.78 -5.72 1.59
C VAL A 125 1.38 -5.98 1.07
N MET A 126 0.41 -5.36 1.71
CA MET A 126 -0.99 -5.43 1.30
C MET A 126 -1.47 -4.06 0.82
N GLU A 127 -1.89 -3.98 -0.45
CA GLU A 127 -2.46 -2.77 -1.05
C GLU A 127 -3.98 -2.74 -0.89
N ASN A 128 -4.54 -1.53 -0.70
CA ASN A 128 -5.98 -1.32 -0.75
C ASN A 128 -6.33 0.12 -1.17
N VAL A 129 -7.61 0.39 -1.41
CA VAL A 129 -8.09 1.75 -1.67
C VAL A 129 -8.21 2.55 -0.37
N LEU A 130 -8.16 3.90 -0.47
CA LEU A 130 -8.29 4.80 0.69
C LEU A 130 -9.60 4.62 1.47
N GLY A 131 -10.65 4.12 0.83
CA GLY A 131 -11.93 3.85 1.49
C GLY A 131 -11.84 2.91 2.70
N ILE A 132 -10.76 2.11 2.82
CA ILE A 132 -10.52 1.27 4.01
C ILE A 132 -10.29 2.10 5.27
N GLN A 133 -9.73 3.32 5.15
CA GLN A 133 -9.49 4.22 6.28
C GLN A 133 -10.77 4.73 6.93
N SER A 134 -11.77 5.08 6.10
CA SER A 134 -13.04 5.65 6.58
C SER A 134 -14.13 4.60 6.79
N ALA A 135 -13.96 3.40 6.21
CA ALA A 135 -14.96 2.34 6.28
C ALA A 135 -15.22 1.89 7.73
N ALA A 136 -16.50 1.89 8.12
CA ALA A 136 -16.94 1.58 9.48
C ALA A 136 -16.20 2.41 10.55
N LYS A 137 -15.99 3.71 10.29
CA LYS A 137 -15.29 4.64 11.19
C LYS A 137 -13.84 4.20 11.49
N GLY A 138 -13.10 3.71 10.50
CA GLY A 138 -11.71 3.28 10.64
C GLY A 138 -11.50 1.86 11.17
N LYS A 139 -12.59 1.14 11.51
CA LYS A 139 -12.49 -0.22 12.10
C LYS A 139 -11.63 -1.18 11.27
N PHE A 140 -11.71 -1.13 9.94
CA PHE A 140 -10.96 -2.07 9.09
C PHE A 140 -9.46 -1.80 9.09
N LEU A 141 -9.04 -0.54 9.15
CA LEU A 141 -7.63 -0.19 9.29
C LEU A 141 -7.04 -0.78 10.57
N THR A 142 -7.75 -0.58 11.68
CA THR A 142 -7.34 -1.09 13.00
C THR A 142 -7.33 -2.62 13.04
N LEU A 143 -8.33 -3.28 12.43
CA LEU A 143 -8.39 -4.75 12.38
C LEU A 143 -7.22 -5.36 11.63
N VAL A 144 -6.87 -4.83 10.44
CA VAL A 144 -5.71 -5.31 9.67
C VAL A 144 -4.44 -5.24 10.51
N GLN A 145 -4.21 -4.09 11.16
CA GLN A 145 -3.03 -3.90 12.00
C GLN A 145 -3.02 -4.84 13.21
N ALA A 146 -4.15 -4.98 13.89
CA ALA A 146 -4.26 -5.83 15.08
C ALA A 146 -4.04 -7.31 14.73
N GLU A 147 -4.70 -7.82 13.70
CA GLU A 147 -4.57 -9.22 13.29
C GLU A 147 -3.14 -9.54 12.81
N ALA A 148 -2.51 -8.66 12.04
CA ALA A 148 -1.12 -8.87 11.63
C ALA A 148 -0.13 -8.80 12.81
N ARG A 149 -0.37 -7.94 13.80
CA ARG A 149 0.44 -7.91 15.03
C ARG A 149 0.32 -9.22 15.83
N ARG A 150 -0.87 -9.82 15.90
CA ARG A 150 -1.05 -11.15 16.52
C ARG A 150 -0.24 -12.24 15.85
N LEU A 151 0.00 -12.11 14.53
CA LEU A 151 0.86 -13.01 13.77
C LEU A 151 2.37 -12.73 13.98
N GLY A 152 2.72 -11.74 14.78
CA GLY A 152 4.11 -11.39 15.09
C GLY A 152 4.75 -10.43 14.08
N TYR A 153 3.97 -9.49 13.52
CA TYR A 153 4.44 -8.47 12.59
C TYR A 153 4.28 -7.07 13.16
N ARG A 154 5.28 -6.22 12.99
CA ARG A 154 5.14 -4.77 13.09
C ARG A 154 4.53 -4.25 11.80
N VAL A 155 3.44 -3.51 11.88
CA VAL A 155 2.68 -3.06 10.70
C VAL A 155 2.69 -1.54 10.62
N GLN A 156 3.19 -1.03 9.52
CA GLN A 156 3.09 0.36 9.10
C GLN A 156 1.96 0.49 8.09
N ALA A 157 1.08 1.46 8.30
CA ALA A 157 -0.01 1.78 7.38
C ALA A 157 0.23 3.19 6.82
N GLN A 158 0.47 3.29 5.52
CA GLN A 158 0.79 4.56 4.86
C GLN A 158 -0.02 4.76 3.59
N VAL A 159 -0.21 6.01 3.21
CA VAL A 159 -0.87 6.38 1.95
C VAL A 159 0.19 6.75 0.94
N GLU A 160 0.20 6.01 -0.17
CA GLU A 160 1.08 6.31 -1.29
C GLU A 160 0.38 7.13 -2.35
N GLU A 161 1.05 8.15 -2.78
CA GLU A 161 0.68 9.04 -3.87
C GLU A 161 1.52 8.67 -5.10
N ALA A 162 0.94 7.89 -6.03
CA ALA A 162 1.67 7.27 -7.13
C ALA A 162 2.46 8.27 -8.00
N TRP A 163 2.00 9.52 -8.09
CA TRP A 163 2.72 10.56 -8.86
C TRP A 163 4.06 10.96 -8.23
N LYS A 164 4.20 10.88 -6.92
CA LYS A 164 5.49 11.08 -6.24
C LYS A 164 6.51 10.00 -6.58
N LEU A 165 6.02 8.85 -7.05
CA LEU A 165 6.83 7.72 -7.49
C LEU A 165 7.00 7.66 -9.02
N GLY A 166 6.61 8.71 -9.75
CA GLY A 166 6.79 8.84 -11.19
C GLY A 166 5.63 8.32 -12.06
N VAL A 167 4.48 7.99 -11.48
CA VAL A 167 3.30 7.51 -12.21
C VAL A 167 2.42 8.70 -12.61
N PRO A 168 2.09 8.92 -13.90
CA PRO A 168 1.44 10.16 -14.37
C PRO A 168 -0.09 10.19 -14.12
N GLN A 169 -0.53 9.89 -12.89
CA GLN A 169 -1.95 9.94 -12.49
C GLN A 169 -2.14 10.27 -11.01
N THR A 170 -3.30 10.83 -10.68
CA THR A 170 -3.68 11.21 -9.31
C THR A 170 -4.11 10.01 -8.45
N ARG A 171 -3.38 8.90 -8.54
CA ARG A 171 -3.69 7.67 -7.82
C ARG A 171 -3.15 7.69 -6.41
N ARG A 172 -4.01 7.44 -5.43
CA ARG A 172 -3.64 7.27 -4.02
C ARG A 172 -4.08 5.89 -3.53
N ARG A 173 -3.21 5.24 -2.76
CA ARG A 173 -3.49 3.91 -2.21
C ARG A 173 -3.01 3.77 -0.78
N GLN A 174 -3.73 2.96 -0.02
CA GLN A 174 -3.32 2.52 1.30
C GLN A 174 -2.41 1.33 1.16
N LEU A 175 -1.20 1.41 1.69
CA LEU A 175 -0.31 0.27 1.89
C LEU A 175 -0.27 -0.12 3.37
N PHE A 176 -0.27 -1.44 3.63
CA PHE A 176 0.05 -2.03 4.92
C PHE A 176 1.34 -2.82 4.72
N ILE A 177 2.41 -2.37 5.33
CA ILE A 177 3.73 -3.00 5.25
C ILE A 177 4.01 -3.64 6.59
N GLY A 178 4.03 -4.97 6.64
CA GLY A 178 4.32 -5.75 7.83
C GLY A 178 5.73 -6.31 7.78
N VAL A 179 6.51 -6.07 8.83
CA VAL A 179 7.83 -6.66 9.02
C VAL A 179 7.79 -7.58 10.22
N ARG A 180 8.28 -8.81 10.07
CA ARG A 180 8.29 -9.81 11.14
C ARG A 180 9.13 -9.33 12.33
N ASN A 181 8.67 -9.58 13.56
CA ASN A 181 9.22 -9.01 14.78
C ASN A 181 10.69 -9.40 15.06
N ASP A 182 11.17 -10.52 14.49
CA ASP A 182 12.55 -10.95 14.60
C ASP A 182 13.52 -10.25 13.63
N ILE A 183 13.00 -9.41 12.72
CA ILE A 183 13.81 -8.60 11.80
C ILE A 183 14.09 -7.26 12.46
N SER A 184 15.36 -6.87 12.57
CA SER A 184 15.77 -5.62 13.19
C SER A 184 15.42 -4.39 12.32
N GLY A 185 15.24 -3.22 12.95
CA GLY A 185 15.00 -1.96 12.28
C GLY A 185 13.52 -1.71 11.94
N TYR A 186 13.27 -0.53 11.36
CA TYR A 186 11.96 -0.08 10.92
C TYR A 186 11.96 0.12 9.42
N PHE A 187 10.88 -0.25 8.77
CA PHE A 187 10.70 0.07 7.35
C PHE A 187 10.57 1.59 7.18
N PRO A 188 11.14 2.18 6.12
CA PRO A 188 11.03 3.63 5.87
C PRO A 188 9.58 4.12 5.86
N GLY A 189 9.35 5.30 6.44
CA GLY A 189 8.00 5.90 6.51
C GLY A 189 7.52 6.46 5.17
N GLU A 190 8.43 6.74 4.25
CA GLU A 190 8.17 7.30 2.92
C GLU A 190 8.93 6.50 1.88
N LEU A 191 8.24 6.13 0.81
CA LEU A 191 8.86 5.45 -0.32
C LEU A 191 9.59 6.47 -1.21
N ARG A 192 10.75 6.07 -1.72
CA ARG A 192 11.48 6.84 -2.74
C ARG A 192 11.08 6.34 -4.13
N PRO A 193 11.11 7.20 -5.15
CA PRO A 193 10.95 6.75 -6.53
C PRO A 193 11.94 5.63 -6.86
N ALA A 194 11.46 4.61 -7.56
CA ALA A 194 12.28 3.50 -8.04
C ALA A 194 13.47 3.98 -8.85
N SER A 195 14.54 3.20 -8.89
CA SER A 195 15.80 3.56 -9.58
C SER A 195 15.57 3.96 -11.04
N ARG A 196 14.60 3.33 -11.71
CA ARG A 196 14.22 3.65 -13.09
C ARG A 196 13.51 5.00 -13.24
N ALA A 197 12.80 5.44 -12.20
CA ALA A 197 12.14 6.75 -12.14
C ALA A 197 12.99 7.83 -11.47
N LYS A 198 14.16 7.49 -10.91
CA LYS A 198 15.01 8.39 -10.14
C LYS A 198 15.49 9.57 -10.98
N GLY A 199 15.38 10.77 -10.41
CA GLY A 199 15.75 12.02 -11.09
C GLY A 199 14.73 12.46 -12.14
N SER A 200 13.55 11.83 -12.22
CA SER A 200 12.49 12.32 -13.10
C SER A 200 11.91 13.62 -12.56
N ILE A 201 11.87 14.60 -13.43
CA ILE A 201 10.98 15.74 -13.40
C ILE A 201 9.55 15.17 -13.35
N GLU A 202 8.62 15.89 -12.77
CA GLU A 202 7.22 15.50 -12.68
C GLU A 202 6.68 15.04 -14.04
N VAL A 203 6.34 13.76 -14.15
CA VAL A 203 5.83 13.15 -15.38
C VAL A 203 4.33 13.43 -15.49
N ASN A 204 3.89 14.00 -16.57
CA ASN A 204 2.47 14.27 -16.83
C ASN A 204 1.86 13.30 -17.87
N LEU A 205 0.55 13.45 -18.12
CA LEU A 205 -0.17 12.57 -19.02
C LEU A 205 0.46 12.51 -20.42
N TRP A 206 0.85 13.67 -20.99
CA TRP A 206 1.32 13.71 -22.36
C TRP A 206 2.70 13.07 -22.52
N ASP A 207 3.55 13.15 -21.51
CA ASP A 207 4.86 12.48 -21.52
C ASP A 207 4.71 10.97 -21.71
N ALA A 208 3.62 10.39 -21.21
CA ALA A 208 3.37 8.97 -21.27
C ALA A 208 2.68 8.49 -22.57
N ILE A 209 1.81 9.31 -23.18
CA ILE A 209 0.95 8.85 -24.28
C ILE A 209 1.04 9.65 -25.58
N GLY A 210 1.72 10.79 -25.59
CA GLY A 210 1.67 11.74 -26.71
C GLY A 210 2.39 11.26 -27.99
N ASP A 211 3.24 10.24 -27.88
CA ASP A 211 3.89 9.59 -29.02
C ASP A 211 3.01 8.55 -29.71
N LEU A 212 1.93 8.10 -29.09
CA LEU A 212 1.03 7.09 -29.68
C LEU A 212 0.28 7.64 -30.91
N PRO A 213 0.00 6.80 -31.92
CA PRO A 213 -0.71 7.23 -33.13
C PRO A 213 -2.09 7.81 -32.80
N PRO A 214 -2.53 8.89 -33.46
CA PRO A 214 -3.89 9.42 -33.28
C PRO A 214 -4.92 8.44 -33.86
N LEU A 215 -6.05 8.34 -33.17
CA LEU A 215 -7.16 7.47 -33.57
C LEU A 215 -8.48 8.22 -33.54
N ALA A 216 -9.35 7.92 -34.48
CA ALA A 216 -10.77 8.25 -34.36
C ALA A 216 -11.46 7.28 -33.37
N ALA A 217 -12.63 7.66 -32.88
CA ALA A 217 -13.48 6.74 -32.10
C ALA A 217 -13.79 5.47 -32.91
N GLY A 218 -13.63 4.30 -32.29
CA GLY A 218 -13.81 3.00 -32.92
C GLY A 218 -12.65 2.51 -33.79
N ALA A 219 -11.67 3.37 -34.09
CA ALA A 219 -10.52 3.02 -34.92
C ALA A 219 -9.40 2.34 -34.13
N GLY A 220 -8.38 1.90 -34.87
CA GLY A 220 -7.21 1.20 -34.38
C GLY A 220 -7.32 -0.30 -34.45
N LEU A 221 -6.19 -0.97 -34.34
CA LEU A 221 -6.06 -2.43 -34.36
C LEU A 221 -5.64 -2.94 -32.99
N GLU A 222 -5.88 -4.21 -32.71
CA GLU A 222 -5.37 -4.85 -31.49
C GLU A 222 -3.84 -4.94 -31.51
N GLU A 223 -3.27 -5.07 -32.70
CA GLU A 223 -1.83 -5.05 -32.96
C GLU A 223 -1.52 -4.20 -34.21
N SER A 224 -0.51 -3.35 -34.13
CA SER A 224 -0.02 -2.53 -35.24
C SER A 224 1.49 -2.33 -35.13
N ASP A 225 2.10 -1.77 -36.16
CA ASP A 225 3.50 -1.38 -36.10
C ASP A 225 3.67 -0.10 -35.25
N TYR A 226 4.82 0.00 -34.59
CA TYR A 226 5.13 1.15 -33.76
C TYR A 226 5.80 2.26 -34.59
N ASP A 227 5.30 3.49 -34.47
CA ASP A 227 5.85 4.67 -35.18
C ASP A 227 6.99 5.31 -34.38
N LEU A 228 8.22 4.89 -34.70
CA LEU A 228 9.44 5.43 -34.04
C LEU A 228 9.68 6.90 -34.38
N ALA A 229 9.36 7.36 -35.62
CA ALA A 229 9.57 8.74 -36.02
C ALA A 229 8.70 9.68 -35.17
N ARG A 230 7.46 9.28 -34.93
CA ARG A 230 6.53 10.01 -34.05
C ARG A 230 7.05 10.09 -32.62
N ARG A 231 7.62 9.01 -32.09
CA ARG A 231 8.23 9.01 -30.76
C ARG A 231 9.41 9.98 -30.68
N VAL A 232 10.32 9.94 -31.66
CA VAL A 232 11.47 10.86 -31.71
C VAL A 232 10.99 12.32 -31.71
N ALA A 233 10.01 12.64 -32.56
CA ALA A 233 9.43 13.98 -32.60
C ALA A 233 8.77 14.37 -31.26
N HIS A 234 8.06 13.45 -30.62
CA HIS A 234 7.44 13.68 -29.32
C HIS A 234 8.47 13.95 -28.22
N VAL A 235 9.51 13.14 -28.14
CA VAL A 235 10.60 13.33 -27.16
C VAL A 235 11.34 14.66 -27.41
N ALA A 236 11.60 15.01 -28.66
CA ALA A 236 12.20 16.29 -29.01
C ALA A 236 11.34 17.50 -28.56
N ALA A 237 10.03 17.38 -28.67
CA ALA A 237 9.09 18.43 -28.27
C ALA A 237 8.86 18.52 -26.75
N ARG A 238 8.95 17.40 -26.01
CA ARG A 238 8.64 17.32 -24.57
C ARG A 238 9.88 17.36 -23.67
N GLY A 239 11.03 16.98 -24.20
CA GLY A 239 12.29 16.98 -23.47
C GLY A 239 12.48 15.78 -22.54
N GLU A 240 13.18 16.00 -21.44
CA GLU A 240 13.76 14.96 -20.60
C GLU A 240 12.71 14.09 -19.88
N SER A 241 11.58 14.64 -19.44
CA SER A 241 10.53 13.90 -18.74
C SER A 241 9.94 12.78 -19.60
N ALA A 242 9.56 13.12 -20.84
CA ALA A 242 9.06 12.15 -21.81
C ALA A 242 10.14 11.14 -22.21
N GLN A 243 11.37 11.60 -22.47
CA GLN A 243 12.49 10.73 -22.83
C GLN A 243 12.73 9.66 -21.76
N ARG A 244 12.86 10.06 -20.50
CA ARG A 244 13.10 9.14 -19.39
C ARG A 244 11.94 8.18 -19.16
N TYR A 245 10.71 8.70 -19.17
CA TYR A 245 9.55 7.86 -18.95
C TYR A 245 9.41 6.80 -20.05
N LEU A 246 9.46 7.20 -21.31
CA LEU A 246 9.33 6.29 -22.44
C LEU A 246 10.50 5.31 -22.54
N LYS A 247 11.72 5.71 -22.17
CA LYS A 247 12.89 4.83 -22.21
C LYS A 247 12.91 3.87 -21.01
N ASN A 248 12.80 4.38 -19.80
CA ASN A 248 13.09 3.59 -18.60
C ASN A 248 11.88 2.89 -18.03
N VAL A 249 10.66 3.40 -18.26
CA VAL A 249 9.43 2.84 -17.70
C VAL A 249 8.65 2.09 -18.76
N ILE A 250 8.47 2.69 -19.94
CA ILE A 250 7.72 2.06 -21.04
C ILE A 250 8.58 1.08 -21.85
N GLU A 251 9.92 1.15 -21.69
CA GLU A 251 10.89 0.18 -22.23
C GLU A 251 10.80 -0.05 -23.74
N ILE A 252 10.69 1.03 -24.50
CA ILE A 252 10.71 0.95 -25.94
C ILE A 252 12.15 1.14 -26.43
N GLU A 253 12.95 0.11 -26.39
CA GLU A 253 14.31 0.14 -26.99
C GLU A 253 14.33 -0.41 -28.40
N HIS A 254 13.41 -1.33 -28.74
CA HIS A 254 13.31 -1.95 -30.06
C HIS A 254 11.90 -1.85 -30.61
N PRO A 255 11.73 -1.68 -31.94
CA PRO A 255 10.42 -1.62 -32.57
C PRO A 255 9.70 -2.95 -32.40
N ARG A 256 8.89 -3.07 -31.37
CA ARG A 256 7.93 -4.15 -31.18
C ARG A 256 6.57 -3.70 -31.69
N LYS A 257 5.69 -4.65 -31.87
CA LYS A 257 4.30 -4.35 -32.19
C LYS A 257 3.65 -3.56 -31.06
N LEU A 258 2.93 -2.50 -31.42
CA LEU A 258 2.04 -1.78 -30.52
C LEU A 258 0.76 -2.58 -30.35
N THR A 259 0.47 -3.03 -29.14
CA THR A 259 -0.73 -3.82 -28.83
C THR A 259 -1.75 -3.05 -28.00
N ALA A 260 -3.02 -3.46 -28.04
CA ALA A 260 -4.11 -2.88 -27.24
C ALA A 260 -4.36 -1.36 -27.49
N HIS A 261 -3.90 -0.82 -28.64
CA HIS A 261 -4.14 0.57 -29.02
C HIS A 261 -5.34 0.68 -29.97
N ARG A 262 -6.50 0.27 -29.47
CA ARG A 262 -7.77 0.29 -30.20
C ARG A 262 -8.80 1.12 -29.45
N ALA A 263 -9.31 2.18 -30.09
CA ALA A 263 -10.29 3.09 -29.53
C ALA A 263 -11.66 2.42 -29.38
N ARG A 264 -12.41 2.84 -28.36
CA ARG A 264 -13.82 2.50 -28.19
C ARG A 264 -14.66 3.25 -29.22
N PRO A 265 -15.67 2.63 -29.84
CA PRO A 265 -16.71 3.39 -30.53
C PRO A 265 -17.54 4.18 -29.52
N HIS A 266 -17.95 5.37 -29.92
CA HIS A 266 -18.87 6.24 -29.18
C HIS A 266 -20.04 6.60 -30.10
N ASN A 267 -21.20 6.88 -29.53
CA ASN A 267 -22.33 7.38 -30.28
C ASN A 267 -22.11 8.85 -30.69
N GLU A 268 -22.91 9.34 -31.62
CA GLU A 268 -22.78 10.72 -32.14
C GLU A 268 -23.00 11.79 -31.07
N PHE A 269 -23.89 11.54 -30.10
CA PHE A 269 -24.14 12.49 -29.00
C PHE A 269 -22.89 12.62 -28.12
N ASP A 270 -22.26 11.48 -27.75
CA ASP A 270 -21.02 11.49 -26.99
C ASP A 270 -19.92 12.26 -27.75
N LEU A 271 -19.77 12.01 -29.07
CA LEU A 271 -18.74 12.67 -29.88
C LEU A 271 -18.94 14.18 -29.99
N ARG A 272 -20.20 14.64 -30.12
CA ARG A 272 -20.53 16.08 -30.13
C ARG A 272 -20.22 16.70 -28.77
N ASP A 273 -20.57 16.04 -27.67
CA ASP A 273 -20.27 16.50 -26.33
C ASP A 273 -18.78 16.52 -26.04
N PHE A 274 -18.05 15.49 -26.52
CA PHE A 274 -16.58 15.51 -26.40
C PHE A 274 -16.00 16.74 -27.12
N ALA A 275 -16.47 17.08 -28.32
CA ALA A 275 -15.97 18.23 -29.07
C ALA A 275 -16.17 19.58 -28.35
N ARG A 276 -17.21 19.70 -27.50
CA ARG A 276 -17.50 20.89 -26.70
C ARG A 276 -16.59 21.07 -25.49
N LEU A 277 -15.96 19.99 -25.01
CA LEU A 277 -15.09 20.03 -23.84
C LEU A 277 -13.68 20.54 -24.18
N ARG A 278 -13.19 21.49 -23.42
CA ARG A 278 -11.79 21.92 -23.43
C ARG A 278 -10.89 20.95 -22.66
N GLU A 279 -9.58 21.01 -22.87
CA GLU A 279 -8.65 20.21 -22.11
C GLU A 279 -8.76 20.48 -20.60
N GLY A 280 -8.89 19.42 -19.80
CA GLY A 280 -9.04 19.47 -18.35
C GLY A 280 -10.48 19.74 -17.87
N GLU A 281 -11.41 20.06 -18.77
CA GLU A 281 -12.79 20.44 -18.46
C GLU A 281 -13.70 19.21 -18.30
N HIS A 282 -14.65 19.30 -17.40
CA HIS A 282 -15.75 18.33 -17.30
C HIS A 282 -17.09 18.92 -17.74
N SER A 283 -18.09 18.07 -17.96
CA SER A 283 -19.40 18.46 -18.52
C SER A 283 -20.10 19.59 -17.75
N GLY A 284 -20.03 19.62 -16.42
CA GLY A 284 -20.64 20.70 -15.63
C GLY A 284 -19.93 22.06 -15.79
N GLU A 285 -18.61 22.07 -16.00
CA GLU A 285 -17.87 23.30 -16.28
C GLU A 285 -18.19 23.83 -17.69
N ALA A 286 -18.31 22.92 -18.66
CA ALA A 286 -18.73 23.30 -20.01
C ALA A 286 -20.16 23.90 -20.02
N GLU A 287 -21.12 23.31 -19.29
CA GLU A 287 -22.47 23.86 -19.11
C GLU A 287 -22.44 25.22 -18.41
N ALA A 288 -21.62 25.39 -17.37
CA ALA A 288 -21.46 26.68 -16.69
C ALA A 288 -20.87 27.77 -17.61
N ARG A 289 -20.10 27.38 -18.64
CA ARG A 289 -19.55 28.24 -19.70
C ARG A 289 -20.58 28.56 -20.81
N GLY A 290 -21.76 27.95 -20.75
CA GLY A 290 -22.83 28.17 -21.73
C GLY A 290 -22.94 27.12 -22.83
N GLU A 291 -22.15 26.03 -22.77
CA GLU A 291 -22.27 24.92 -23.73
C GLU A 291 -23.54 24.09 -23.45
N LYS A 292 -24.25 23.72 -24.49
CA LYS A 292 -25.42 22.84 -24.38
C LYS A 292 -24.97 21.38 -24.56
N MET A 293 -24.81 20.70 -23.45
CA MET A 293 -24.47 19.26 -23.46
C MET A 293 -25.71 18.40 -23.77
N GLU A 294 -25.50 17.30 -24.50
CA GLU A 294 -26.55 16.37 -24.98
C GLU A 294 -26.65 15.08 -24.15
N PHE A 295 -25.69 14.83 -23.24
CA PHE A 295 -25.64 13.59 -22.47
C PHE A 295 -26.92 13.32 -21.65
N PRO A 296 -27.38 12.07 -21.55
CA PRO A 296 -28.68 11.70 -20.98
C PRO A 296 -28.71 11.60 -19.45
N TYR A 297 -27.62 11.96 -18.76
CA TYR A 297 -27.50 11.76 -17.31
C TYR A 297 -28.11 12.95 -16.52
N LYS A 298 -28.59 12.66 -15.30
CA LYS A 298 -29.09 13.69 -14.37
C LYS A 298 -27.95 14.61 -13.94
N ARG A 299 -28.07 15.93 -14.31
CA ARG A 299 -27.04 16.95 -14.01
C ARG A 299 -26.74 17.10 -12.51
N THR A 300 -27.76 16.95 -11.67
CA THR A 300 -27.64 17.06 -10.22
C THR A 300 -26.72 15.99 -9.58
N CYS A 301 -26.55 14.84 -10.26
CA CYS A 301 -25.75 13.72 -9.73
C CYS A 301 -24.50 13.41 -10.56
N PHE A 302 -24.45 13.86 -11.81
CA PHE A 302 -23.44 13.45 -12.79
C PHE A 302 -22.91 14.64 -13.62
N ALA A 303 -22.80 15.81 -13.00
CA ALA A 303 -22.29 17.01 -13.67
C ALA A 303 -20.85 16.84 -14.20
N ASP A 304 -20.06 16.00 -13.55
CA ASP A 304 -18.66 15.68 -13.87
C ASP A 304 -18.50 14.37 -14.68
N ARG A 305 -19.60 13.86 -15.27
CA ARG A 305 -19.61 12.54 -15.92
C ARG A 305 -18.67 12.47 -17.11
N TYR A 306 -18.65 13.49 -17.97
CA TYR A 306 -17.74 13.60 -19.08
C TYR A 306 -16.57 14.48 -18.65
N LYS A 307 -15.35 13.95 -18.77
CA LYS A 307 -14.15 14.69 -18.43
C LYS A 307 -13.08 14.47 -19.48
N ARG A 308 -12.69 15.55 -20.14
CA ARG A 308 -11.51 15.58 -21.00
C ARG A 308 -10.26 15.75 -20.13
N GLN A 309 -9.30 14.86 -20.29
CA GLN A 309 -8.05 14.96 -19.58
C GLN A 309 -7.21 16.14 -20.12
N HIS A 310 -6.24 16.60 -19.34
CA HIS A 310 -5.34 17.69 -19.75
C HIS A 310 -3.95 17.13 -20.02
N ARG A 311 -3.35 17.47 -21.17
CA ARG A 311 -2.05 16.94 -21.59
C ARG A 311 -0.92 17.23 -20.60
N ASP A 312 -0.88 18.44 -20.03
CA ASP A 312 0.20 18.92 -19.17
C ASP A 312 -0.13 18.79 -17.66
N ARG A 313 -1.05 17.89 -17.31
CA ARG A 313 -1.40 17.56 -15.93
C ARG A 313 -1.36 16.05 -15.71
N LEU A 314 -1.43 15.65 -14.46
CA LEU A 314 -1.64 14.25 -14.11
C LEU A 314 -3.01 13.77 -14.61
N CYS A 315 -3.07 12.56 -15.13
CA CYS A 315 -4.34 11.92 -15.47
C CYS A 315 -5.17 11.67 -14.21
N SER A 316 -6.48 11.68 -14.35
CA SER A 316 -7.36 11.13 -13.32
C SER A 316 -7.02 9.68 -13.02
N THR A 317 -7.25 9.22 -11.78
CA THR A 317 -6.94 7.84 -11.37
C THR A 317 -7.60 6.81 -12.28
N ILE A 318 -6.82 6.03 -13.00
CA ILE A 318 -7.29 4.92 -13.84
C ILE A 318 -7.96 3.88 -12.95
N VAL A 319 -9.22 3.56 -13.25
CA VAL A 319 -10.07 2.66 -12.46
C VAL A 319 -10.71 1.59 -13.34
N ALA A 320 -11.07 0.45 -12.76
CA ALA A 320 -11.72 -0.66 -13.47
C ALA A 320 -13.03 -0.26 -14.17
N HIS A 321 -13.70 0.79 -13.69
CA HIS A 321 -14.95 1.31 -14.27
C HIS A 321 -14.77 1.86 -15.70
N LEU A 322 -13.54 2.23 -16.08
CA LEU A 322 -13.20 2.58 -17.47
C LEU A 322 -13.63 1.50 -18.48
N SER A 323 -13.75 0.25 -18.02
CA SER A 323 -14.28 -0.86 -18.82
C SER A 323 -15.71 -0.65 -19.33
N LYS A 324 -16.54 0.17 -18.67
CA LYS A 324 -17.95 0.36 -19.00
C LYS A 324 -18.16 1.36 -20.14
N ASP A 325 -17.71 2.60 -19.99
CA ASP A 325 -17.97 3.66 -20.96
C ASP A 325 -16.77 4.59 -21.25
N GLY A 326 -15.89 4.81 -20.30
CA GLY A 326 -14.72 5.68 -20.46
C GLY A 326 -15.01 7.18 -20.52
N LEU A 327 -16.22 7.61 -20.23
CA LEU A 327 -16.67 9.01 -20.39
C LEU A 327 -15.93 10.00 -19.47
N GLY A 328 -15.46 9.55 -18.31
CA GLY A 328 -14.60 10.32 -17.42
C GLY A 328 -13.12 10.37 -17.83
N PHE A 329 -12.76 9.75 -18.97
CA PHE A 329 -11.38 9.62 -19.45
C PHE A 329 -11.28 9.93 -20.95
N ILE A 330 -11.81 11.09 -21.35
CA ILE A 330 -11.72 11.56 -22.72
C ILE A 330 -10.29 12.00 -23.01
N HIS A 331 -9.74 11.55 -24.16
CA HIS A 331 -8.40 11.87 -24.59
C HIS A 331 -8.16 13.39 -24.68
N PRO A 332 -7.00 13.92 -24.28
CA PRO A 332 -6.75 15.37 -24.25
C PRO A 332 -7.06 16.10 -25.55
N THR A 333 -6.65 15.54 -26.69
CA THR A 333 -6.69 16.19 -28.00
C THR A 333 -7.59 15.52 -29.03
N GLN A 334 -8.23 14.38 -28.67
CA GLN A 334 -9.04 13.60 -29.61
C GLN A 334 -10.44 13.36 -29.03
N ASN A 335 -11.48 13.33 -29.88
CA ASN A 335 -12.85 13.12 -29.45
C ASN A 335 -13.15 11.61 -29.29
N ARG A 336 -12.51 11.00 -28.29
CA ARG A 336 -12.68 9.61 -27.87
C ARG A 336 -12.22 9.42 -26.44
N SER A 337 -12.60 8.34 -25.81
CA SER A 337 -11.99 7.91 -24.55
C SER A 337 -10.59 7.33 -24.79
N LEU A 338 -9.80 7.21 -23.72
CA LEU A 338 -8.49 6.56 -23.74
C LEU A 338 -8.60 5.11 -24.23
N THR A 339 -7.55 4.63 -24.89
CA THR A 339 -7.38 3.22 -25.27
C THR A 339 -6.81 2.41 -24.09
N PRO A 340 -6.89 1.06 -24.13
CA PRO A 340 -6.23 0.24 -23.10
C PRO A 340 -4.72 0.48 -23.03
N ARG A 341 -4.02 0.64 -24.16
CA ARG A 341 -2.57 0.94 -24.16
C ARG A 341 -2.25 2.28 -23.50
N GLU A 342 -3.01 3.31 -23.79
CA GLU A 342 -2.86 4.61 -23.11
C GLU A 342 -3.07 4.46 -21.59
N ALA A 343 -4.13 3.76 -21.19
CA ALA A 343 -4.40 3.48 -19.78
C ALA A 343 -3.28 2.64 -19.12
N ALA A 344 -2.72 1.66 -19.83
CA ALA A 344 -1.60 0.83 -19.35
C ALA A 344 -0.34 1.67 -19.13
N ARG A 345 0.01 2.54 -20.09
CA ARG A 345 1.15 3.46 -19.94
C ARG A 345 0.97 4.44 -18.77
N ILE A 346 -0.24 4.99 -18.59
CA ILE A 346 -0.56 5.85 -17.44
C ILE A 346 -0.42 5.08 -16.12
N GLN A 347 -0.64 3.77 -16.12
CA GLN A 347 -0.40 2.87 -14.99
C GLN A 347 1.05 2.37 -14.91
N SER A 348 1.97 2.90 -15.72
CA SER A 348 3.38 2.50 -15.80
C SER A 348 3.66 1.06 -16.26
N PHE A 349 2.74 0.43 -16.99
CA PHE A 349 3.04 -0.83 -17.67
C PHE A 349 3.90 -0.56 -18.90
N PRO A 350 4.96 -1.36 -19.14
CA PRO A 350 5.78 -1.25 -20.33
C PRO A 350 5.00 -1.70 -21.59
N ASP A 351 5.43 -1.26 -22.77
CA ASP A 351 4.72 -1.57 -24.03
C ASP A 351 4.82 -3.04 -24.45
N TRP A 352 5.86 -3.74 -24.01
CA TRP A 352 5.95 -5.18 -24.24
C TRP A 352 4.94 -5.99 -23.42
N PHE A 353 4.37 -5.42 -22.36
CA PHE A 353 3.37 -6.10 -21.54
C PHE A 353 2.06 -6.28 -22.33
N GLN A 354 1.65 -7.51 -22.49
CA GLN A 354 0.51 -7.90 -23.30
C GLN A 354 -0.75 -8.08 -22.45
N PHE A 355 -1.90 -7.76 -23.05
CA PHE A 355 -3.22 -8.00 -22.46
C PHE A 355 -4.05 -8.85 -23.44
N PRO A 356 -3.79 -10.18 -23.55
CA PRO A 356 -4.41 -11.06 -24.55
C PRO A 356 -5.86 -11.43 -24.20
N VAL A 357 -6.66 -10.44 -23.88
CA VAL A 357 -8.06 -10.55 -23.45
C VAL A 357 -8.90 -9.46 -24.13
N PRO A 358 -10.24 -9.60 -24.23
CA PRO A 358 -11.09 -8.60 -24.83
C PRO A 358 -10.94 -7.22 -24.16
N ARG A 359 -11.05 -6.14 -24.93
CA ARG A 359 -10.84 -4.74 -24.50
C ARG A 359 -11.50 -4.38 -23.15
N THR A 360 -12.72 -4.84 -22.93
CA THR A 360 -13.43 -4.58 -21.64
C THR A 360 -12.68 -5.17 -20.45
N HIS A 361 -12.08 -6.36 -20.63
CA HIS A 361 -11.26 -7.00 -19.61
C HIS A 361 -9.90 -6.34 -19.48
N GLN A 362 -9.28 -5.89 -20.61
CA GLN A 362 -8.04 -5.10 -20.57
C GLN A 362 -8.19 -3.90 -19.64
N PHE A 363 -9.20 -3.06 -19.83
CA PHE A 363 -9.47 -1.91 -18.96
C PHE A 363 -9.70 -2.28 -17.50
N ARG A 364 -10.42 -3.37 -17.24
CA ARG A 364 -10.69 -3.84 -15.87
C ARG A 364 -9.41 -4.28 -15.18
N LEU A 365 -8.56 -5.03 -15.87
CA LEU A 365 -7.27 -5.50 -15.34
C LEU A 365 -6.32 -4.34 -15.07
N ILE A 366 -6.15 -3.44 -16.03
CA ILE A 366 -5.30 -2.25 -15.92
C ILE A 366 -5.78 -1.36 -14.76
N GLY A 367 -7.08 -1.08 -14.65
CA GLY A 367 -7.63 -0.20 -13.61
C GLY A 367 -7.53 -0.76 -12.19
N ASN A 368 -7.56 -2.11 -12.05
CA ASN A 368 -7.40 -2.78 -10.76
C ASN A 368 -5.94 -2.95 -10.35
N ALA A 369 -5.01 -2.87 -11.29
CA ALA A 369 -3.61 -3.15 -11.02
C ALA A 369 -2.96 -2.16 -10.04
N VAL A 370 -2.02 -2.64 -9.26
CA VAL A 370 -1.00 -1.80 -8.64
C VAL A 370 -0.06 -1.34 -9.75
N PRO A 371 0.24 -0.03 -9.89
CA PRO A 371 1.20 0.43 -10.88
C PRO A 371 2.58 -0.21 -10.67
N PRO A 372 3.21 -0.79 -11.72
CA PRO A 372 4.53 -1.40 -11.59
C PRO A 372 5.59 -0.51 -10.93
N LEU A 373 5.64 0.79 -11.24
CA LEU A 373 6.58 1.70 -10.58
C LEU A 373 6.35 1.85 -9.07
N VAL A 374 5.10 1.82 -8.62
CA VAL A 374 4.81 1.84 -7.17
C VAL A 374 5.30 0.54 -6.53
N ALA A 375 5.04 -0.59 -7.17
CA ALA A 375 5.47 -1.90 -6.69
C ALA A 375 7.00 -2.03 -6.69
N GLU A 376 7.68 -1.48 -7.69
CA GLU A 376 9.13 -1.45 -7.79
C GLU A 376 9.76 -0.60 -6.67
N ALA A 377 9.21 0.59 -6.41
CA ALA A 377 9.65 1.43 -5.30
C ALA A 377 9.52 0.71 -3.94
N VAL A 378 8.40 0.01 -3.72
CA VAL A 378 8.20 -0.85 -2.54
C VAL A 378 9.24 -1.97 -2.50
N GLY A 379 9.46 -2.64 -3.62
CA GLY A 379 10.41 -3.75 -3.74
C GLY A 379 11.85 -3.32 -3.47
N GLU A 380 12.32 -2.22 -4.04
CA GLU A 380 13.68 -1.70 -3.81
C GLU A 380 13.91 -1.35 -2.33
N GLU A 381 12.95 -0.67 -1.69
CA GLU A 381 13.05 -0.36 -0.26
C GLU A 381 13.00 -1.62 0.61
N LEU A 382 12.13 -2.59 0.29
CA LEU A 382 12.10 -3.87 0.99
C LEU A 382 13.41 -4.62 0.83
N ARG A 383 13.97 -4.67 -0.37
CA ARG A 383 15.25 -5.33 -0.64
C ARG A 383 16.37 -4.73 0.19
N SER A 384 16.52 -3.40 0.11
CA SER A 384 17.52 -2.66 0.88
C SER A 384 17.38 -2.92 2.39
N PHE A 385 16.16 -2.86 2.91
CA PHE A 385 15.86 -3.10 4.31
C PHE A 385 16.19 -4.54 4.75
N LEU A 386 15.78 -5.53 3.96
CA LEU A 386 15.99 -6.94 4.28
C LEU A 386 17.47 -7.33 4.17
N ASP A 387 18.21 -6.79 3.22
CA ASP A 387 19.67 -7.03 3.06
C ASP A 387 20.46 -6.41 4.21
N ALA A 388 20.12 -5.19 4.63
CA ALA A 388 20.73 -4.54 5.80
C ALA A 388 20.53 -5.36 7.08
N SER A 389 19.33 -5.93 7.28
CA SER A 389 19.02 -6.76 8.45
C SER A 389 19.80 -8.08 8.51
N VAL A 390 20.13 -8.67 7.36
CA VAL A 390 21.00 -9.86 7.26
C VAL A 390 22.45 -9.51 7.60
N ALA A 391 22.93 -8.36 7.13
CA ALA A 391 24.30 -7.91 7.41
C ALA A 391 24.54 -7.68 8.92
N VAL A 392 23.54 -7.17 9.64
CA VAL A 392 23.59 -7.00 11.10
C VAL A 392 23.70 -8.37 11.78
N ARG A 393 22.86 -9.34 11.41
CA ARG A 393 22.89 -10.71 11.99
C ARG A 393 24.25 -11.40 11.77
N SER A 394 24.82 -11.30 10.57
CA SER A 394 26.10 -11.93 10.24
C SER A 394 27.28 -11.29 10.99
N ARG A 395 27.25 -10.00 11.26
CA ARG A 395 28.25 -9.31 12.10
C ARG A 395 28.15 -9.77 13.55
N THR A 396 26.96 -9.86 14.11
CA THR A 396 26.73 -10.33 15.48
C THR A 396 27.17 -11.78 15.67
N GLN A 397 26.87 -12.69 14.71
CA GLN A 397 27.29 -14.08 14.76
C GLN A 397 28.81 -14.27 14.65
N ARG A 398 29.52 -13.42 13.90
CA ARG A 398 31.01 -13.49 13.84
C ARG A 398 31.67 -12.97 15.11
N GLN A 399 31.00 -12.07 15.85
CA GLN A 399 31.50 -11.58 17.14
C GLN A 399 31.22 -12.53 18.31
N THR A 400 30.16 -13.36 18.24
CA THR A 400 29.83 -14.34 19.30
C THR A 400 30.59 -15.65 19.19
N GLY A 401 31.38 -15.87 18.14
CA GLY A 401 32.23 -17.05 17.96
C GLY A 401 33.58 -17.02 18.70
N ALA A 402 33.88 -15.96 19.46
CA ALA A 402 35.08 -15.83 20.24
C ALA A 402 34.74 -15.30 21.63
N GLN A 403 34.90 -16.15 22.63
CA GLN A 403 34.89 -15.93 24.08
C GLN A 403 33.58 -16.22 24.83
N SER A 404 33.61 -17.38 25.48
CA SER A 404 32.93 -17.64 26.74
C SER A 404 33.61 -16.80 27.83
N ASP A 405 32.90 -15.83 28.44
CA ASP A 405 33.28 -15.37 29.75
C ASP A 405 32.12 -14.80 30.56
N GLU A 406 32.14 -15.17 31.82
CA GLU A 406 31.19 -14.85 32.86
C GLU A 406 31.23 -13.34 33.17
N GLY A 407 30.08 -12.69 33.24
CA GLY A 407 29.91 -11.40 33.93
C GLY A 407 29.67 -10.16 33.09
N LEU A 408 29.59 -10.22 31.75
CA LEU A 408 29.31 -9.04 30.90
C LEU A 408 27.84 -8.93 30.58
N ILE A 409 27.28 -7.74 30.76
CA ILE A 409 25.95 -7.34 30.27
C ILE A 409 25.90 -7.63 28.76
N PRO A 410 24.92 -8.39 28.24
CA PRO A 410 24.86 -8.72 26.83
C PRO A 410 24.93 -7.47 25.96
N GLN A 411 25.83 -7.48 24.95
CA GLN A 411 26.03 -6.36 24.02
C GLN A 411 24.73 -5.88 23.35
N SER A 412 23.76 -6.79 23.14
CA SER A 412 22.42 -6.47 22.68
C SER A 412 21.65 -5.46 23.55
N ARG A 413 22.01 -5.32 24.84
CA ARG A 413 21.39 -4.36 25.76
C ARG A 413 22.02 -2.96 25.62
N VAL A 414 23.32 -2.90 25.35
CA VAL A 414 24.06 -1.65 25.11
C VAL A 414 23.68 -1.08 23.74
N GLU A 415 23.47 -1.94 22.74
CA GLU A 415 23.01 -1.56 21.39
C GLU A 415 21.57 -1.08 21.43
N ALA A 416 20.67 -1.76 22.12
CA ALA A 416 19.30 -1.30 22.32
C ALA A 416 19.21 0.04 23.03
N ALA A 417 20.11 0.31 23.99
CA ALA A 417 20.18 1.62 24.67
C ALA A 417 20.73 2.73 23.74
N ARG A 418 21.67 2.39 22.82
CA ARG A 418 22.16 3.33 21.79
C ARG A 418 21.12 3.62 20.74
N ASP A 419 20.37 2.61 20.31
CA ASP A 419 19.26 2.76 19.35
C ASP A 419 18.14 3.64 19.95
N LEU A 420 17.80 3.44 21.21
CA LEU A 420 16.86 4.31 21.94
C LEU A 420 17.38 5.75 22.04
N GLN A 421 18.69 5.95 22.21
CA GLN A 421 19.30 7.28 22.22
C GLN A 421 19.20 7.99 20.87
N GLN A 422 19.40 7.26 19.77
CA GLN A 422 19.28 7.81 18.40
C GLN A 422 17.83 8.12 18.02
N ILE A 423 16.90 7.27 18.45
CA ILE A 423 15.47 7.40 18.08
C ILE A 423 14.76 8.47 18.92
N ALA A 424 15.14 8.62 20.17
CA ALA A 424 14.37 9.37 21.16
C ALA A 424 15.10 10.56 21.80
N GLY A 425 16.36 10.84 21.46
CA GLY A 425 17.12 11.97 22.01
C GLY A 425 17.40 11.87 23.51
N PHE A 426 17.55 10.68 24.05
CA PHE A 426 17.82 10.44 25.47
C PHE A 426 19.07 11.16 25.96
N ASP A 427 18.99 11.82 27.12
CA ASP A 427 20.16 12.32 27.81
C ASP A 427 20.92 11.20 28.58
N ARG A 428 22.15 11.53 29.07
CA ARG A 428 22.98 10.57 29.82
C ARG A 428 22.33 10.07 31.12
N ARG A 429 21.38 10.80 31.68
CA ARG A 429 20.70 10.48 32.94
C ARG A 429 19.60 9.44 32.67
N GLN A 430 18.90 9.60 31.59
CA GLN A 430 17.89 8.66 31.11
C GLN A 430 18.53 7.34 30.65
N LEU A 431 19.71 7.38 30.01
CA LEU A 431 20.50 6.20 29.66
C LEU A 431 20.90 5.34 30.87
N ARG A 432 21.31 5.94 31.99
CA ARG A 432 21.64 5.18 33.21
C ARG A 432 20.45 4.45 33.80
N LEU A 433 19.24 4.98 33.63
CA LEU A 433 18.00 4.29 33.99
C LEU A 433 17.70 3.14 33.04
N CYS A 434 18.04 3.27 31.76
CA CYS A 434 17.88 2.23 30.75
C CYS A 434 18.92 1.08 30.85
N GLU A 435 20.05 1.27 31.49
CA GLU A 435 21.07 0.23 31.72
C GLU A 435 20.62 -0.88 32.68
N ARG A 436 19.55 -0.65 33.45
CA ARG A 436 18.94 -1.69 34.28
C ARG A 436 18.02 -2.57 33.42
N SER A 437 18.29 -3.85 33.40
CA SER A 437 17.69 -4.82 32.48
C SER A 437 16.16 -4.84 32.42
N ASP A 438 15.51 -4.59 33.55
CA ASP A 438 14.06 -4.65 33.65
C ASP A 438 13.42 -3.32 33.21
N PHE A 439 14.15 -2.23 33.34
CA PHE A 439 13.72 -0.91 32.86
C PHE A 439 13.72 -0.80 31.34
N LEU A 440 14.76 -1.33 30.69
CA LEU A 440 14.82 -1.43 29.22
C LEU A 440 13.63 -2.19 28.63
N ARG A 441 13.23 -3.29 29.26
CA ARG A 441 12.06 -4.05 28.82
C ARG A 441 10.77 -3.22 28.96
N GLY A 442 10.63 -2.48 30.05
CA GLY A 442 9.49 -1.57 30.29
C GLY A 442 9.42 -0.46 29.25
N TRP A 443 10.54 0.20 28.97
CA TRP A 443 10.62 1.25 27.95
C TRP A 443 10.36 0.72 26.54
N PHE A 444 10.90 -0.45 26.21
CA PHE A 444 10.67 -1.06 24.90
C PHE A 444 9.18 -1.35 24.68
N ALA A 445 8.48 -1.83 25.70
CA ALA A 445 7.03 -2.01 25.59
C ALA A 445 6.29 -0.70 25.45
N LEU A 446 6.70 0.36 26.14
CA LEU A 446 6.11 1.69 26.03
C LEU A 446 6.23 2.25 24.61
N PHE A 447 7.43 2.24 24.04
CA PHE A 447 7.64 2.72 22.68
C PHE A 447 6.95 1.84 21.63
N TYR A 448 6.87 0.54 21.89
CA TYR A 448 6.18 -0.39 21.03
C TYR A 448 4.66 -0.19 21.06
N LEU A 449 4.12 0.05 22.25
CA LEU A 449 2.70 0.28 22.45
C LEU A 449 2.28 1.71 22.08
N PHE A 450 3.20 2.67 22.21
CA PHE A 450 2.93 4.09 22.08
C PHE A 450 4.06 4.81 21.31
N PRO A 451 4.11 4.68 20.00
CA PRO A 451 5.21 5.23 19.19
C PRO A 451 5.36 6.76 19.22
N GLY A 452 4.43 7.50 19.83
CA GLY A 452 4.52 8.96 20.02
C GLY A 452 5.03 9.40 21.40
N LEU A 453 5.44 8.47 22.28
CA LEU A 453 5.96 8.81 23.59
C LEU A 453 7.39 9.38 23.49
N HIS A 454 7.59 10.60 24.00
CA HIS A 454 8.92 11.23 24.04
C HIS A 454 9.49 11.19 25.48
N PRO A 455 10.80 10.92 25.66
CA PRO A 455 11.45 10.84 26.97
C PRO A 455 11.35 12.10 27.83
N ASP A 456 11.22 13.25 27.20
CA ASP A 456 11.06 14.54 27.91
C ASP A 456 9.77 14.62 28.71
N ASN A 457 8.85 13.69 28.48
CA ASN A 457 7.60 13.57 29.21
C ASN A 457 7.69 12.57 30.37
N ALA A 458 8.87 12.31 30.92
CA ALA A 458 9.08 11.41 32.05
C ALA A 458 9.49 12.15 33.30
N ARG A 459 8.89 11.80 34.49
CA ARG A 459 9.30 12.26 35.81
C ARG A 459 9.74 11.07 36.65
N ASP A 460 10.86 11.26 37.36
CA ASP A 460 11.39 10.32 38.31
C ASP A 460 10.84 10.62 39.72
N HIS A 461 10.11 9.69 40.31
CA HIS A 461 9.51 9.75 41.64
C HIS A 461 10.17 8.82 42.64
N GLY A 462 11.44 8.50 42.46
CA GLY A 462 12.20 7.65 43.37
C GLY A 462 12.01 6.17 43.07
N ASP A 463 10.95 5.53 43.53
CA ASP A 463 10.68 4.10 43.26
C ASP A 463 9.86 3.86 42.00
N THR A 464 9.29 4.91 41.43
CA THR A 464 8.47 4.87 40.24
C THR A 464 8.84 5.96 39.26
N ILE A 465 8.63 5.71 37.97
CA ILE A 465 8.76 6.69 36.90
C ILE A 465 7.38 6.94 36.31
N GLU A 466 7.01 8.21 36.24
CA GLU A 466 5.80 8.67 35.59
C GLU A 466 6.14 9.15 34.18
N VAL A 467 5.40 8.67 33.20
CA VAL A 467 5.56 9.04 31.80
C VAL A 467 4.21 9.49 31.25
N TRP A 468 4.19 10.60 30.54
CA TRP A 468 2.99 11.09 29.86
C TRP A 468 3.29 11.54 28.44
N SER A 469 2.29 11.50 27.57
CA SER A 469 2.35 12.06 26.21
C SER A 469 1.31 13.17 26.07
N ARG A 470 1.69 14.24 25.38
CA ARG A 470 0.78 15.29 24.94
C ARG A 470 0.35 15.14 23.49
N GLU A 471 0.94 14.19 22.77
CA GLU A 471 0.67 14.01 21.35
C GLU A 471 -0.41 12.94 21.11
N GLN A 472 -1.10 13.08 20.00
CA GLN A 472 -2.07 12.08 19.54
C GLN A 472 -1.39 10.73 19.41
N LEU A 473 -1.92 9.77 20.12
CA LEU A 473 -1.52 8.39 19.95
C LEU A 473 -2.04 7.83 18.62
N ALA A 474 -1.30 6.86 18.10
CA ALA A 474 -1.67 6.14 16.90
C ALA A 474 -3.02 5.39 16.98
N LEU A 475 -3.73 5.49 18.10
CA LEU A 475 -5.06 4.92 18.29
C LEU A 475 -6.13 5.99 18.02
N PRO A 476 -7.03 5.77 17.04
CA PRO A 476 -8.10 6.72 16.74
C PRO A 476 -9.00 6.97 17.96
N GLY A 477 -9.16 8.22 18.33
CA GLY A 477 -10.03 8.65 19.42
C GLY A 477 -9.34 8.80 20.79
N LEU A 478 -8.01 8.71 20.84
CA LEU A 478 -7.23 9.06 22.02
C LEU A 478 -6.55 10.41 21.78
N GLU A 479 -7.13 11.48 22.32
CA GLU A 479 -6.56 12.82 22.20
C GLU A 479 -5.53 13.13 23.30
N GLU A 480 -5.67 12.52 24.48
CA GLU A 480 -4.71 12.60 25.57
C GLU A 480 -4.70 11.28 26.36
N PHE A 481 -3.51 10.78 26.67
CA PHE A 481 -3.37 9.79 27.70
C PHE A 481 -2.02 9.91 28.42
N ALA A 482 -1.99 9.45 29.64
CA ALA A 482 -0.77 9.35 30.41
C ALA A 482 -0.56 7.90 30.85
N VAL A 483 0.66 7.42 30.68
CA VAL A 483 1.12 6.19 31.30
C VAL A 483 1.73 6.56 32.64
N ARG A 484 1.12 6.15 33.73
CA ARG A 484 1.42 6.81 34.99
C ARG A 484 2.52 6.23 35.81
N ARG A 485 2.80 4.96 35.86
CA ARG A 485 3.82 4.47 36.80
C ARG A 485 4.52 3.19 36.37
N TYR A 486 5.84 3.25 36.43
CA TYR A 486 6.71 2.09 36.34
C TYR A 486 7.53 1.96 37.63
N ALA A 487 7.64 0.74 38.16
CA ALA A 487 8.60 0.46 39.20
C ALA A 487 10.02 0.67 38.66
N ARG A 488 10.97 1.12 39.49
CA ARG A 488 12.37 1.24 39.11
C ARG A 488 13.01 -0.09 38.67
N SER A 489 12.42 -1.22 39.03
CA SER A 489 12.74 -2.54 38.51
C SER A 489 12.42 -2.71 37.02
N GLY A 490 11.80 -1.72 36.38
CA GLY A 490 11.45 -1.76 34.96
C GLY A 490 10.13 -2.47 34.65
N TRP A 491 9.43 -2.95 35.63
CA TRP A 491 8.10 -3.52 35.45
C TRP A 491 7.03 -2.46 35.49
N PRO A 492 6.13 -2.39 34.51
CA PRO A 492 4.97 -1.52 34.63
C PRO A 492 4.14 -1.93 35.84
N VAL A 493 4.04 -1.04 36.81
CA VAL A 493 3.22 -1.24 38.01
C VAL A 493 1.76 -1.02 37.68
N ALA A 494 1.50 -0.09 36.75
CA ALA A 494 0.18 0.16 36.19
C ALA A 494 0.29 0.91 34.87
N LEU A 495 -0.50 0.48 33.88
CA LEU A 495 -0.87 1.28 32.72
C LEU A 495 -2.22 1.92 33.05
N GLU A 496 -2.21 3.20 33.35
CA GLU A 496 -3.45 3.96 33.53
C GLU A 496 -3.67 4.82 32.29
N PHE A 497 -4.76 4.58 31.59
CA PHE A 497 -5.20 5.42 30.50
C PHE A 497 -6.02 6.58 31.06
N LEU A 498 -5.61 7.79 30.74
CA LEU A 498 -6.30 8.99 31.14
C LEU A 498 -7.13 9.63 30.03
N GLY A 499 -7.28 8.98 28.90
CA GLY A 499 -8.17 9.41 27.84
C GLY A 499 -9.60 8.96 28.11
N HIS A 500 -10.56 9.87 28.09
CA HIS A 500 -11.97 9.57 28.32
C HIS A 500 -12.52 8.51 27.35
N GLU A 501 -12.08 8.49 26.12
CA GLU A 501 -12.52 7.54 25.09
C GLU A 501 -11.90 6.15 25.28
N ALA A 502 -10.61 6.08 25.63
CA ALA A 502 -9.96 4.82 25.93
C ALA A 502 -10.57 4.17 27.19
N TRP A 503 -10.84 4.96 28.20
CA TRP A 503 -11.52 4.53 29.40
C TRP A 503 -12.93 4.01 29.13
N ARG A 504 -13.70 4.72 28.33
CA ARG A 504 -15.05 4.32 27.94
C ARG A 504 -15.05 3.00 27.18
N ARG A 505 -14.08 2.77 26.30
CA ARG A 505 -13.93 1.52 25.53
C ARG A 505 -13.55 0.34 26.42
N MET A 506 -12.63 0.53 27.34
CA MET A 506 -12.28 -0.50 28.34
C MET A 506 -13.47 -0.85 29.23
N LYS A 507 -14.27 0.13 29.66
CA LYS A 507 -15.45 -0.06 30.52
C LYS A 507 -16.61 -0.73 29.79
N CYS A 508 -16.74 -0.55 28.48
CA CYS A 508 -17.77 -1.18 27.66
C CYS A 508 -17.47 -2.64 27.29
N GLY A 509 -16.41 -3.23 27.84
CA GLY A 509 -16.04 -4.62 27.57
C GLY A 509 -15.45 -4.81 26.17
N ASP A 510 -14.83 -3.78 25.60
CA ASP A 510 -14.06 -3.85 24.36
C ASP A 510 -12.72 -4.55 24.68
N LEU A 511 -12.80 -5.86 24.91
CA LEU A 511 -11.71 -6.76 25.25
C LEU A 511 -10.51 -6.66 24.26
N GLU A 512 -10.78 -6.19 23.03
CA GLU A 512 -9.77 -6.05 21.98
C GLU A 512 -8.61 -5.12 22.37
N ILE A 513 -8.84 -4.07 23.17
CA ILE A 513 -7.76 -3.17 23.58
C ILE A 513 -6.91 -3.79 24.70
N SER A 514 -7.55 -4.39 25.72
CA SER A 514 -6.82 -5.04 26.81
C SER A 514 -6.05 -6.27 26.35
N GLU A 515 -6.62 -7.09 25.47
CA GLU A 515 -5.95 -8.24 24.83
C GLU A 515 -4.77 -7.76 23.96
N PHE A 516 -4.93 -6.71 23.16
CA PHE A 516 -3.87 -6.15 22.34
C PHE A 516 -2.64 -5.74 23.16
N TYR A 517 -2.84 -5.07 24.30
CA TYR A 517 -1.73 -4.64 25.16
C TYR A 517 -1.08 -5.84 25.88
N CYS A 518 -1.86 -6.82 26.30
CA CYS A 518 -1.34 -8.05 26.89
C CYS A 518 -0.50 -8.84 25.88
N ASP A 519 -1.00 -8.99 24.65
CA ASP A 519 -0.31 -9.72 23.59
C ASP A 519 0.98 -9.03 23.16
N ALA A 520 1.00 -7.71 23.03
CA ALA A 520 2.19 -6.96 22.68
C ALA A 520 3.26 -7.01 23.78
N ALA A 521 2.87 -6.97 25.05
CA ALA A 521 3.77 -7.12 26.17
C ALA A 521 4.31 -8.56 26.28
N GLN A 522 3.49 -9.55 25.99
CA GLN A 522 3.86 -10.95 25.98
C GLN A 522 4.84 -11.25 24.83
N ALA A 523 4.60 -10.67 23.64
CA ALA A 523 5.52 -10.74 22.50
C ALA A 523 6.87 -10.06 22.78
N ALA A 524 6.87 -9.01 23.61
CA ALA A 524 8.10 -8.36 24.10
C ALA A 524 8.77 -9.08 25.28
N GLY A 525 8.25 -10.26 25.69
CA GLY A 525 8.77 -11.02 26.83
C GLY A 525 8.47 -10.39 28.19
N MET A 526 7.40 -9.63 28.30
CA MET A 526 7.02 -8.87 29.49
C MET A 526 5.70 -9.36 30.06
N ARG A 527 5.57 -9.29 31.39
CA ARG A 527 4.29 -9.46 32.09
C ARG A 527 3.66 -8.11 32.36
N LEU A 528 2.63 -7.77 31.62
CA LEU A 528 1.75 -6.64 31.96
C LEU A 528 0.81 -7.03 33.09
N ARG A 529 0.88 -6.33 34.23
CA ARG A 529 -0.18 -6.36 35.22
C ARG A 529 -1.12 -5.18 34.95
N VAL A 530 -2.24 -5.47 34.34
CA VAL A 530 -3.37 -4.53 34.35
C VAL A 530 -3.92 -4.53 35.79
N ARG A 531 -3.77 -3.42 36.52
CA ARG A 531 -4.39 -3.32 37.84
C ARG A 531 -5.90 -3.28 37.68
N SER A 532 -6.57 -4.26 38.30
CA SER A 532 -8.02 -4.31 38.44
C SER A 532 -8.62 -3.18 39.31
N HIS A 533 -7.83 -2.20 39.71
CA HIS A 533 -8.24 -1.09 40.59
C HIS A 533 -8.99 0.04 39.88
N ILE A 534 -9.38 -0.14 38.67
CA ILE A 534 -10.30 0.76 37.99
C ILE A 534 -11.75 0.44 38.44
N ARG A 535 -11.97 0.37 39.74
CA ARG A 535 -13.30 0.17 40.33
C ARG A 535 -14.01 1.46 40.75
N THR A 536 -13.36 2.59 40.70
CA THR A 536 -14.00 3.87 41.03
C THR A 536 -14.29 4.65 39.75
N GLU A 537 -15.55 4.80 39.46
CA GLU A 537 -16.00 5.76 38.46
C GLU A 537 -15.44 7.14 38.82
N PRO A 538 -14.79 7.88 37.91
CA PRO A 538 -14.65 9.29 38.09
C PRO A 538 -16.06 9.87 38.03
N THR A 539 -16.59 10.31 39.17
CA THR A 539 -17.74 11.20 39.22
C THR A 539 -17.29 12.53 38.60
N PHE A 540 -17.57 12.69 37.32
CA PHE A 540 -17.52 13.99 36.70
C PHE A 540 -18.75 14.78 37.12
N ARG A 541 -18.54 15.83 37.91
CA ARG A 541 -19.43 16.99 37.97
C ARG A 541 -19.04 17.93 36.85
#